data_64e835a0bb9e4e67ca394e417c98a0c4
#
_entry.id   64e835a0bb9e4e67ca394e417c98a0c4
#
_cell.length_a   1.000
_cell.length_b   1.000
_cell.length_c   1.000
_cell.angle_alpha   90.00
_cell.angle_beta   90.00
_cell.angle_gamma   90.00
#
_symmetry.space_group_name_H-M   'P 1'
#
loop_
_entity.id
_entity.type
_entity.pdbx_description
1 polymer ?
#
loop_
_entity_poly.entity_id
_entity_poly.type
_entity_poly.pdbx_seq_one_letter_code
_entity_poly.pdbx_strand_id
1 'polypeptide(L)'
;QNIRACVTHESFSPAGSGPMLTLRIARHGAISLEGLAVRELAPPQILDYLSVLVKSAQATLLIAGEVGTGKTTLIKALASRIDPEEAILVIEDTHELALDRPFVRTLLTREANTEGAGRITPAQAIRTGMRMAMNRVILGEMRDGEAAEAFIDVCASGHPGMSTIHARSA
;
A
#
# COMPACT_ATOMS: atom_id res chain seq x y z
N GLN A 1 12.03 5.32 12.11
CA GLN A 1 11.95 5.86 10.73
C GLN A 1 12.22 4.74 9.76
N ASN A 2 11.32 4.51 8.79
CA ASN A 2 11.55 3.52 7.76
C ASN A 2 12.34 4.17 6.62
N ILE A 3 13.54 3.66 6.38
CA ILE A 3 14.44 4.13 5.35
C ILE A 3 14.63 2.99 4.36
N ARG A 4 14.35 3.25 3.08
CA ARG A 4 14.71 2.35 1.98
C ARG A 4 16.05 2.83 1.43
N ALA A 5 17.05 1.96 1.50
CA ALA A 5 18.39 2.23 0.96
C ALA A 5 18.60 1.39 -0.30
N CYS A 6 19.09 2.01 -1.35
CA CYS A 6 19.60 1.34 -2.54
C CYS A 6 21.07 1.67 -2.68
N VAL A 7 21.90 0.64 -2.68
CA VAL A 7 23.34 0.77 -2.93
C VAL A 7 23.64 0.21 -4.31
N THR A 8 24.23 1.03 -5.16
CA THR A 8 24.64 0.61 -6.51
C THR A 8 26.15 0.44 -6.51
N HIS A 9 26.63 -0.74 -6.90
CA HIS A 9 28.06 -1.03 -7.02
C HIS A 9 28.69 -0.18 -8.12
N GLU A 10 29.96 0.14 -7.98
CA GLU A 10 30.71 0.98 -8.94
C GLU A 10 30.71 0.44 -10.38
N SER A 11 30.54 -0.87 -10.58
CA SER A 11 30.42 -1.46 -11.92
C SER A 11 29.21 -0.99 -12.74
N PHE A 12 28.22 -0.37 -12.08
CA PHE A 12 27.04 0.26 -12.72
C PHE A 12 27.22 1.77 -12.94
N SER A 13 28.39 2.31 -12.55
CA SER A 13 28.67 3.74 -12.62
C SER A 13 29.77 4.03 -13.64
N PRO A 14 29.88 5.24 -14.19
CA PRO A 14 31.02 5.63 -14.99
C PRO A 14 32.33 5.45 -14.23
N ALA A 15 33.40 5.08 -14.92
CA ALA A 15 34.71 4.86 -14.31
C ALA A 15 35.14 6.03 -13.41
N GLY A 16 35.50 5.76 -12.17
CA GLY A 16 35.92 6.75 -11.18
C GLY A 16 34.82 7.42 -10.37
N SER A 17 33.53 7.07 -10.60
CA SER A 17 32.39 7.66 -9.85
C SER A 17 32.17 7.02 -8.47
N GLY A 18 32.73 5.84 -8.22
CA GLY A 18 32.51 5.07 -6.98
C GLY A 18 31.07 4.50 -6.85
N PRO A 19 30.76 3.85 -5.73
CA PRO A 19 29.41 3.35 -5.45
C PRO A 19 28.44 4.48 -5.14
N MET A 20 27.15 4.32 -5.53
CA MET A 20 26.11 5.30 -5.23
C MET A 20 25.18 4.78 -4.14
N LEU A 21 24.77 5.68 -3.23
CA LEU A 21 23.79 5.41 -2.19
C LEU A 21 22.56 6.30 -2.40
N THR A 22 21.39 5.69 -2.61
CA THR A 22 20.10 6.39 -2.64
C THR A 22 19.31 6.04 -1.39
N LEU A 23 18.89 7.05 -0.64
CA LEU A 23 18.04 6.90 0.54
C LEU A 23 16.66 7.49 0.29
N ARG A 24 15.62 6.66 0.44
CA ARG A 24 14.23 7.09 0.47
C ARG A 24 13.72 7.04 1.91
N ILE A 25 13.44 8.19 2.49
CA ILE A 25 12.96 8.31 3.85
C ILE A 25 11.43 8.42 3.82
N ALA A 26 10.74 7.44 4.39
CA ALA A 26 9.29 7.50 4.51
C ALA A 26 8.89 8.57 5.54
N ARG A 27 8.06 9.52 5.12
CA ARG A 27 7.50 10.55 6.02
C ARG A 27 6.20 10.01 6.61
N HIS A 28 6.21 9.62 7.89
CA HIS A 28 5.07 9.05 8.60
C HIS A 28 4.08 10.11 9.15
N GLY A 29 3.91 11.22 8.48
CA GLY A 29 2.86 12.18 8.87
C GLY A 29 1.48 11.60 8.59
N ALA A 30 0.60 11.52 9.61
CA ALA A 30 -0.81 11.30 9.38
C ALA A 30 -1.38 12.54 8.68
N ILE A 31 -1.93 12.36 7.47
CA ILE A 31 -2.67 13.42 6.77
C ILE A 31 -4.13 13.02 6.81
N SER A 32 -4.98 13.89 7.32
CA SER A 32 -6.43 13.67 7.29
C SER A 32 -7.01 13.90 5.90
N LEU A 33 -8.24 13.45 5.66
CA LEU A 33 -8.93 13.73 4.40
C LEU A 33 -9.11 15.23 4.18
N GLU A 34 -9.39 15.99 5.24
CA GLU A 34 -9.48 17.45 5.22
C GLU A 34 -8.14 18.07 4.81
N GLY A 35 -7.04 17.53 5.33
CA GLY A 35 -5.67 17.94 4.95
C GLY A 35 -5.34 17.64 3.49
N LEU A 36 -5.93 16.58 2.91
CA LEU A 36 -5.81 16.28 1.49
C LEU A 36 -6.62 17.23 0.62
N ALA A 37 -7.81 17.64 1.06
CA ALA A 37 -8.63 18.66 0.39
C ALA A 37 -7.90 20.02 0.34
N VAL A 38 -7.29 20.45 1.45
CA VAL A 38 -6.49 21.68 1.52
C VAL A 38 -5.29 21.63 0.56
N ARG A 39 -4.74 20.44 0.30
CA ARG A 39 -3.66 20.23 -0.67
C ARG A 39 -4.14 20.00 -2.09
N GLU A 40 -5.41 20.21 -2.34
CA GLU A 40 -6.03 20.09 -3.68
C GLU A 40 -5.86 18.70 -4.33
N LEU A 41 -5.75 17.64 -3.52
CA LEU A 41 -5.67 16.27 -4.05
C LEU A 41 -6.98 15.89 -4.77
N ALA A 42 -8.12 16.25 -4.17
CA ALA A 42 -9.44 16.10 -4.75
C ALA A 42 -10.42 17.06 -4.07
N PRO A 43 -11.56 17.40 -4.73
CA PRO A 43 -12.62 18.16 -4.11
C PRO A 43 -13.13 17.51 -2.81
N PRO A 44 -13.48 18.30 -1.77
CA PRO A 44 -13.97 17.75 -0.50
C PRO A 44 -15.11 16.76 -0.66
N GLN A 45 -16.06 17.03 -1.56
CA GLN A 45 -17.22 16.18 -1.83
C GLN A 45 -16.82 14.77 -2.31
N ILE A 46 -15.75 14.67 -3.10
CA ILE A 46 -15.22 13.38 -3.56
C ILE A 46 -14.55 12.63 -2.39
N LEU A 47 -13.81 13.32 -1.56
CA LEU A 47 -13.16 12.72 -0.38
C LEU A 47 -14.21 12.24 0.64
N ASP A 48 -15.29 13.02 0.84
CA ASP A 48 -16.42 12.62 1.69
C ASP A 48 -17.12 11.39 1.14
N TYR A 49 -17.39 11.36 -0.16
CA TYR A 49 -17.99 10.20 -0.82
C TYR A 49 -17.14 8.94 -0.65
N LEU A 50 -15.82 9.03 -0.89
CA LEU A 50 -14.89 7.92 -0.66
C LEU A 50 -14.86 7.48 0.81
N SER A 51 -14.95 8.43 1.74
CA SER A 51 -15.05 8.13 3.18
C SER A 51 -16.31 7.31 3.50
N VAL A 52 -17.45 7.65 2.92
CA VAL A 52 -18.71 6.90 3.08
C VAL A 52 -18.56 5.47 2.53
N LEU A 53 -18.01 5.32 1.33
CA LEU A 53 -17.77 4.00 0.72
C LEU A 53 -16.86 3.13 1.60
N VAL A 54 -15.80 3.70 2.15
CA VAL A 54 -14.90 2.96 3.04
C VAL A 54 -15.61 2.58 4.34
N LYS A 55 -16.36 3.47 4.96
CA LYS A 55 -17.10 3.19 6.19
C LYS A 55 -18.15 2.09 6.02
N SER A 56 -18.86 2.08 4.88
CA SER A 56 -19.93 1.12 4.62
C SER A 56 -19.45 -0.32 4.43
N ALA A 57 -18.16 -0.55 4.24
CA ALA A 57 -17.59 -1.85 3.91
C ALA A 57 -18.17 -2.53 2.64
N GLN A 58 -18.82 -1.77 1.79
CA GLN A 58 -19.52 -2.30 0.59
C GLN A 58 -18.73 -2.12 -0.70
N ALA A 59 -17.58 -1.43 -0.64
CA ALA A 59 -16.80 -1.11 -1.82
C ALA A 59 -15.32 -1.51 -1.65
N THR A 60 -14.78 -2.04 -2.73
CA THR A 60 -13.33 -2.18 -2.93
C THR A 60 -12.86 -0.99 -3.75
N LEU A 61 -11.78 -0.33 -3.31
CA LEU A 61 -11.23 0.84 -3.97
C LEU A 61 -9.91 0.53 -4.63
N LEU A 62 -9.81 0.80 -5.93
CA LEU A 62 -8.56 0.76 -6.68
C LEU A 62 -8.16 2.18 -7.07
N ILE A 63 -7.02 2.64 -6.58
CA ILE A 63 -6.52 3.99 -6.80
C ILE A 63 -5.40 3.95 -7.84
N ALA A 64 -5.70 4.47 -9.03
CA ALA A 64 -4.77 4.53 -10.14
C ALA A 64 -4.08 5.92 -10.21
N GLY A 65 -2.86 5.96 -10.68
CA GLY A 65 -2.12 7.20 -10.92
C GLY A 65 -0.62 6.99 -11.05
N GLU A 66 0.09 8.03 -11.47
CA GLU A 66 1.55 8.01 -11.61
C GLU A 66 2.28 8.00 -10.27
N VAL A 67 3.60 7.82 -10.30
CA VAL A 67 4.46 7.92 -9.10
C VAL A 67 4.37 9.32 -8.50
N GLY A 68 4.25 9.40 -7.17
CA GLY A 68 4.24 10.68 -6.46
C GLY A 68 2.89 11.42 -6.46
N THR A 69 1.83 10.87 -7.06
CA THR A 69 0.49 11.52 -7.11
C THR A 69 -0.30 11.44 -5.80
N GLY A 70 0.24 10.80 -4.75
CA GLY A 70 -0.41 10.73 -3.45
C GLY A 70 -1.31 9.51 -3.22
N LYS A 71 -1.28 8.48 -4.07
CA LYS A 71 -2.09 7.26 -3.93
C LYS A 71 -2.01 6.62 -2.53
N THR A 72 -0.79 6.32 -2.08
CA THR A 72 -0.55 5.74 -0.74
C THR A 72 -1.02 6.68 0.38
N THR A 73 -0.87 7.99 0.19
CA THR A 73 -1.34 8.99 1.14
C THR A 73 -2.86 9.01 1.24
N LEU A 74 -3.55 8.89 0.10
CA LEU A 74 -5.01 8.78 0.06
C LEU A 74 -5.50 7.50 0.74
N ILE A 75 -4.89 6.34 0.43
CA ILE A 75 -5.24 5.07 1.13
C ILE A 75 -5.05 5.22 2.64
N LYS A 76 -3.95 5.81 3.09
CA LYS A 76 -3.69 6.01 4.52
C LYS A 76 -4.75 6.89 5.17
N ALA A 77 -5.15 7.98 4.52
CA ALA A 77 -6.20 8.86 5.02
C ALA A 77 -7.57 8.17 5.03
N LEU A 78 -7.90 7.39 4.01
CA LEU A 78 -9.14 6.61 3.94
C LEU A 78 -9.15 5.48 4.97
N ALA A 79 -8.04 4.80 5.20
CA ALA A 79 -7.93 3.76 6.21
C ALA A 79 -8.23 4.27 7.62
N SER A 80 -7.99 5.55 7.92
CA SER A 80 -8.37 6.15 9.21
C SER A 80 -9.89 6.25 9.41
N ARG A 81 -10.69 6.07 8.35
CA ARG A 81 -12.16 6.12 8.38
C ARG A 81 -12.81 4.73 8.55
N ILE A 82 -12.03 3.66 8.47
CA ILE A 82 -12.50 2.30 8.77
C ILE A 82 -12.87 2.22 10.26
N ASP A 83 -13.86 1.41 10.60
CA ASP A 83 -14.26 1.22 11.99
C ASP A 83 -13.06 0.74 12.85
N PRO A 84 -12.81 1.32 14.02
CA PRO A 84 -11.71 0.93 14.91
C PRO A 84 -11.70 -0.54 15.32
N GLU A 85 -12.85 -1.18 15.35
CA GLU A 85 -12.99 -2.59 15.73
C GLU A 85 -12.73 -3.55 14.57
N GLU A 86 -12.67 -3.06 13.33
CA GLU A 86 -12.35 -3.89 12.19
C GLU A 86 -10.87 -4.26 12.14
N ALA A 87 -10.59 -5.54 11.94
CA ALA A 87 -9.23 -6.04 11.72
C ALA A 87 -8.79 -5.80 10.26
N ILE A 88 -7.67 -5.11 10.10
CA ILE A 88 -7.10 -4.76 8.80
C ILE A 88 -5.84 -5.57 8.55
N LEU A 89 -5.78 -6.25 7.41
CA LEU A 89 -4.57 -6.83 6.87
C LEU A 89 -3.91 -5.84 5.91
N VAL A 90 -2.70 -5.43 6.19
CA VAL A 90 -1.88 -4.58 5.30
C VAL A 90 -0.79 -5.45 4.68
N ILE A 91 -0.64 -5.38 3.36
CA ILE A 91 0.41 -6.07 2.61
C ILE A 91 1.17 -5.03 1.81
N GLU A 92 2.47 -4.94 2.04
CA GLU A 92 3.34 -3.95 1.38
C GLU A 92 4.79 -4.48 1.28
N ASP A 93 5.58 -3.94 0.38
CA ASP A 93 7.00 -4.28 0.23
C ASP A 93 7.89 -3.53 1.23
N THR A 94 7.47 -2.36 1.62
CA THR A 94 8.14 -1.51 2.61
C THR A 94 7.07 -0.94 3.53
N HIS A 95 7.28 -0.98 4.82
CA HIS A 95 6.31 -0.49 5.81
C HIS A 95 6.09 1.02 5.71
N GLU A 96 5.29 1.45 4.73
CA GLU A 96 4.99 2.86 4.45
C GLU A 96 3.65 3.32 5.05
N LEU A 97 2.64 2.45 5.04
CA LEU A 97 1.30 2.79 5.52
C LEU A 97 1.28 3.07 7.03
N ALA A 98 1.93 2.21 7.82
CA ALA A 98 2.10 2.41 9.28
C ALA A 98 0.82 2.93 9.95
N LEU A 99 -0.29 2.19 9.83
CA LEU A 99 -1.58 2.57 10.39
C LEU A 99 -1.52 2.46 11.92
N ASP A 100 -1.79 3.57 12.61
CA ASP A 100 -1.84 3.62 14.07
C ASP A 100 -3.24 3.22 14.55
N ARG A 101 -3.47 1.90 14.64
CA ARG A 101 -4.76 1.30 15.01
C ARG A 101 -4.55 -0.04 15.73
N PRO A 102 -5.47 -0.45 16.64
CA PRO A 102 -5.27 -1.63 17.48
C PRO A 102 -5.28 -2.97 16.70
N PHE A 103 -6.09 -3.10 15.65
CA PHE A 103 -6.29 -4.37 14.95
C PHE A 103 -5.70 -4.34 13.54
N VAL A 104 -4.42 -3.94 13.43
CA VAL A 104 -3.68 -3.99 12.16
C VAL A 104 -2.64 -5.10 12.19
N ARG A 105 -2.64 -5.91 11.16
CA ARG A 105 -1.59 -6.90 10.88
C ARG A 105 -0.92 -6.55 9.59
N THR A 106 0.39 -6.36 9.63
CA THR A 106 1.18 -6.04 8.43
C THR A 106 2.02 -7.24 8.03
N LEU A 107 1.90 -7.65 6.78
CA LEU A 107 2.77 -8.63 6.14
C LEU A 107 3.62 -7.91 5.09
N LEU A 108 4.92 -8.15 5.16
CA LEU A 108 5.86 -7.59 4.20
C LEU A 108 6.19 -8.61 3.12
N THR A 109 6.11 -8.19 1.87
CA THR A 109 6.63 -8.94 0.73
C THR A 109 8.14 -8.74 0.61
N ARG A 110 8.80 -9.63 -0.06
CA ARG A 110 10.23 -9.49 -0.38
C ARG A 110 10.60 -10.24 -1.64
N GLU A 111 11.57 -9.73 -2.34
CA GLU A 111 12.20 -10.43 -3.46
C GLU A 111 13.10 -11.56 -2.97
N ALA A 112 13.40 -12.49 -3.86
CA ALA A 112 14.38 -13.53 -3.58
C ALA A 112 15.77 -12.93 -3.30
N ASN A 113 16.54 -13.60 -2.44
CA ASN A 113 17.94 -13.26 -2.23
C ASN A 113 18.79 -13.63 -3.46
N THR A 114 20.11 -13.39 -3.40
CA THR A 114 21.06 -13.72 -4.48
C THR A 114 21.12 -15.22 -4.82
N GLU A 115 20.67 -16.09 -3.93
CA GLU A 115 20.57 -17.54 -4.12
C GLU A 115 19.22 -17.99 -4.65
N GLY A 116 18.31 -17.03 -4.95
CA GLY A 116 16.95 -17.31 -5.43
C GLY A 116 15.96 -17.75 -4.34
N ALA A 117 16.35 -17.69 -3.05
CA ALA A 117 15.54 -18.16 -1.93
C ALA A 117 14.82 -17.02 -1.20
N GLY A 118 13.74 -17.37 -0.49
CA GLY A 118 13.09 -16.50 0.47
C GLY A 118 12.15 -15.45 -0.13
N ARG A 119 11.74 -15.57 -1.40
CA ARG A 119 10.72 -14.72 -2.01
C ARG A 119 9.38 -14.88 -1.29
N ILE A 120 8.71 -13.76 -1.00
CA ILE A 120 7.34 -13.71 -0.49
C ILE A 120 6.54 -12.80 -1.41
N THR A 121 5.63 -13.37 -2.20
CA THR A 121 4.79 -12.60 -3.13
C THR A 121 3.58 -11.98 -2.42
N PRO A 122 2.99 -10.90 -2.98
CA PRO A 122 1.73 -10.36 -2.47
C PRO A 122 0.61 -11.41 -2.40
N ALA A 123 0.51 -12.28 -3.41
CA ALA A 123 -0.47 -13.35 -3.45
C ALA A 123 -0.29 -14.36 -2.30
N GLN A 124 0.96 -14.74 -1.99
CA GLN A 124 1.24 -15.60 -0.83
C GLN A 124 0.86 -14.92 0.49
N ALA A 125 1.17 -13.63 0.62
CA ALA A 125 0.81 -12.83 1.80
C ALA A 125 -0.72 -12.73 1.96
N ILE A 126 -1.47 -12.49 0.88
CA ILE A 126 -2.94 -12.47 0.88
C ILE A 126 -3.48 -13.83 1.36
N ARG A 127 -3.06 -14.93 0.74
CA ARG A 127 -3.51 -16.30 1.12
C ARG A 127 -3.19 -16.63 2.58
N THR A 128 -2.06 -16.16 3.09
CA THR A 128 -1.68 -16.30 4.50
C THR A 128 -2.60 -15.48 5.40
N GLY A 129 -2.85 -14.23 5.00
CA GLY A 129 -3.71 -13.30 5.73
C GLY A 129 -5.15 -13.74 5.85
N MET A 130 -5.69 -14.48 4.87
CA MET A 130 -7.04 -15.08 4.93
C MET A 130 -7.27 -15.93 6.18
N ARG A 131 -6.20 -16.43 6.81
CA ARG A 131 -6.26 -17.23 8.04
C ARG A 131 -6.13 -16.39 9.31
N MET A 132 -6.02 -15.06 9.20
CA MET A 132 -5.74 -14.15 10.32
C MET A 132 -6.98 -13.43 10.84
N ALA A 133 -8.19 -13.90 10.54
CA ALA A 133 -9.44 -13.28 10.97
C ALA A 133 -9.46 -11.77 10.68
N MET A 134 -9.26 -11.39 9.43
CA MET A 134 -9.33 -10.01 8.97
C MET A 134 -10.73 -9.64 8.50
N ASN A 135 -11.10 -8.37 8.59
CA ASN A 135 -12.30 -7.81 7.98
C ASN A 135 -11.98 -7.14 6.63
N ARG A 136 -10.80 -6.55 6.52
CA ARG A 136 -10.36 -5.77 5.35
C ARG A 136 -8.96 -6.10 4.92
N VAL A 137 -8.69 -5.91 3.63
CA VAL A 137 -7.35 -6.03 3.06
C VAL A 137 -6.91 -4.71 2.43
N ILE A 138 -5.68 -4.29 2.72
CA ILE A 138 -5.03 -3.17 2.05
C ILE A 138 -3.76 -3.71 1.40
N LEU A 139 -3.73 -3.72 0.07
CA LEU A 139 -2.54 -4.04 -0.69
C LEU A 139 -1.87 -2.73 -1.12
N GLY A 140 -0.67 -2.48 -0.63
CA GLY A 140 0.03 -1.22 -0.86
C GLY A 140 0.14 -0.88 -2.33
N GLU A 141 0.50 -1.86 -3.16
CA GLU A 141 0.58 -1.71 -4.61
C GLU A 141 0.34 -3.04 -5.34
N MET A 142 -0.42 -2.99 -6.41
CA MET A 142 -0.67 -4.11 -7.30
C MET A 142 0.26 -3.98 -8.52
N ARG A 143 1.22 -4.90 -8.64
CA ARG A 143 2.29 -4.82 -9.66
C ARG A 143 2.20 -5.88 -10.74
N ASP A 144 1.52 -6.99 -10.47
CA ASP A 144 1.44 -8.12 -11.38
C ASP A 144 0.06 -8.80 -11.35
N GLY A 145 -0.18 -9.69 -12.32
CA GLY A 145 -1.45 -10.39 -12.46
C GLY A 145 -1.75 -11.34 -11.30
N GLU A 146 -0.73 -11.99 -10.70
CA GLU A 146 -0.93 -12.89 -9.57
C GLU A 146 -1.43 -12.14 -8.32
N ALA A 147 -0.88 -10.96 -8.07
CA ALA A 147 -1.33 -10.08 -7.00
C ALA A 147 -2.75 -9.56 -7.25
N ALA A 148 -3.07 -9.22 -8.52
CA ALA A 148 -4.39 -8.75 -8.91
C ALA A 148 -5.45 -9.84 -8.72
N GLU A 149 -5.21 -11.05 -9.20
CA GLU A 149 -6.10 -12.19 -9.04
C GLU A 149 -6.38 -12.49 -7.57
N ALA A 150 -5.31 -12.63 -6.76
CA ALA A 150 -5.45 -12.89 -5.34
C ALA A 150 -6.19 -11.78 -4.58
N PHE A 151 -5.99 -10.51 -4.96
CA PHE A 151 -6.69 -9.38 -4.37
C PHE A 151 -8.18 -9.37 -4.74
N ILE A 152 -8.51 -9.65 -6.00
CA ILE A 152 -9.90 -9.76 -6.45
C ILE A 152 -10.61 -10.92 -5.73
N ASP A 153 -9.98 -12.08 -5.63
CA ASP A 153 -10.54 -13.26 -4.96
C ASP A 153 -10.88 -12.98 -3.50
N VAL A 154 -9.98 -12.33 -2.76
CA VAL A 154 -10.24 -11.99 -1.36
C VAL A 154 -11.36 -10.96 -1.23
N CYS A 155 -11.41 -9.97 -2.12
CA CYS A 155 -12.50 -9.00 -2.13
C CYS A 155 -13.84 -9.64 -2.49
N ALA A 156 -13.87 -10.55 -3.46
CA ALA A 156 -15.06 -11.31 -3.85
C ALA A 156 -15.55 -12.26 -2.75
N SER A 157 -14.67 -12.71 -1.87
CA SER A 157 -15.03 -13.56 -0.71
C SER A 157 -15.63 -12.77 0.46
N GLY A 158 -15.90 -11.48 0.30
CA GLY A 158 -16.57 -10.65 1.31
C GLY A 158 -15.62 -9.81 2.18
N HIS A 159 -14.34 -9.68 1.79
CA HIS A 159 -13.36 -8.84 2.48
C HIS A 159 -13.03 -7.61 1.64
N PRO A 160 -13.79 -6.51 1.76
CA PRO A 160 -13.54 -5.32 0.96
C PRO A 160 -12.13 -4.79 1.18
N GLY A 161 -11.53 -4.25 0.14
CA GLY A 161 -10.14 -3.86 0.16
C GLY A 161 -9.84 -2.51 -0.48
N MET A 162 -8.60 -2.10 -0.31
CA MET A 162 -8.02 -0.95 -1.01
C MET A 162 -6.68 -1.33 -1.60
N SER A 163 -6.40 -0.87 -2.82
CA SER A 163 -5.07 -1.05 -3.43
C SER A 163 -4.71 0.14 -4.31
N THR A 164 -3.43 0.25 -4.62
CA THR A 164 -2.95 1.19 -5.64
C THR A 164 -2.45 0.45 -6.88
N ILE A 165 -2.52 1.13 -8.01
CA ILE A 165 -1.93 0.67 -9.27
C ILE A 165 -1.22 1.84 -9.95
N HIS A 166 -0.09 1.57 -10.57
CA HIS A 166 0.56 2.53 -11.44
C HIS A 166 -0.12 2.56 -12.80
N ALA A 167 -0.72 3.70 -13.17
CA ALA A 167 -1.32 3.92 -14.45
C ALA A 167 -1.22 5.41 -14.83
N ARG A 168 -1.09 5.70 -16.11
CA ARG A 168 -1.09 7.10 -16.61
C ARG A 168 -2.50 7.67 -16.67
N SER A 169 -3.50 6.80 -16.84
CA SER A 169 -4.93 7.13 -16.81
C SER A 169 -5.71 5.94 -16.27
N ALA A 170 -6.90 6.20 -15.74
CA ALA A 170 -7.87 5.18 -15.37
C ALA A 170 -8.64 4.71 -16.61
#